data_a60636b8bd8d5b7e8771cbe20e2035c5
#
_entry.id   a60636b8bd8d5b7e8771cbe20e2035c5
#
_cell.length_a   1.000
_cell.length_b   1.000
_cell.length_c   1.000
_cell.angle_alpha   90.00
_cell.angle_beta   90.00
_cell.angle_gamma   90.00
#
_symmetry.space_group_name_H-M   'P 1'
#
loop_
_entity.id
_entity.type
_entity.pdbx_description
1 polymer ?
#
loop_
_entity_poly.entity_id
_entity_poly.type
_entity_poly.pdbx_seq_one_letter_code
_entity_poly.pdbx_strand_id
1 'polypeptide(L)'
;WPQMDERTASSLCYTSGTTGNPKGVLYSHRSTVLHAYGMNLKVVVPYGVKDVVLPVVPMFHVNAWGTPYAAPMCGTKLVFPGAKLDGESLTNLMNEEKVTISLGVPTIWLLLLNYLRDSGKKIDTVKRLIIGGSSCPRTLFEGFEDEFGAEVIHAWGMTEMSPLGTVNMPSLGQEPKNRKEYYDQKLPQGRTIFGHQMKL
;
A
#
# COMPACT_ATOMS: atom_id res chain seq x y z
N TRP A 1 7.71 -16.86 24.61
CA TRP A 1 7.12 -15.55 24.40
C TRP A 1 6.43 -15.11 25.69
N PRO A 2 6.57 -13.84 26.12
CA PRO A 2 5.85 -13.35 27.31
C PRO A 2 4.34 -13.37 27.02
N GLN A 3 3.59 -13.76 28.05
CA GLN A 3 2.14 -13.57 28.02
C GLN A 3 1.83 -12.09 28.31
N MET A 4 1.03 -11.45 27.48
CA MET A 4 0.63 -10.07 27.65
C MET A 4 -0.83 -9.87 27.21
N ASP A 5 -1.48 -8.85 27.77
CA ASP A 5 -2.80 -8.45 27.31
C ASP A 5 -2.67 -7.87 25.88
N GLU A 6 -3.48 -8.36 24.96
CA GLU A 6 -3.52 -7.90 23.56
C GLU A 6 -3.88 -6.40 23.41
N ARG A 7 -4.46 -5.79 24.44
CA ARG A 7 -4.75 -4.35 24.51
C ARG A 7 -3.54 -3.51 24.90
N THR A 8 -2.44 -4.15 25.31
CA THR A 8 -1.19 -3.43 25.62
C THR A 8 -0.70 -2.69 24.36
N ALA A 9 -0.09 -1.53 24.57
CA ALA A 9 0.48 -0.72 23.52
C ALA A 9 1.58 -1.47 22.76
N SER A 10 1.52 -1.43 21.43
CA SER A 10 2.52 -2.03 20.53
C SER A 10 3.43 -0.99 19.89
N SER A 11 2.87 0.15 19.47
CA SER A 11 3.61 1.21 18.81
C SER A 11 2.88 2.53 18.87
N LEU A 12 3.60 3.63 18.65
CA LEU A 12 3.09 4.99 18.65
C LEU A 12 3.49 5.70 17.35
N CYS A 13 2.51 6.23 16.62
CA CYS A 13 2.73 7.08 15.46
C CYS A 13 2.11 8.45 15.66
N TYR A 14 2.77 9.51 15.21
CA TYR A 14 2.26 10.86 15.30
C TYR A 14 1.59 11.32 14.01
N THR A 15 0.49 12.06 14.16
CA THR A 15 -0.12 12.82 13.06
C THR A 15 0.33 14.27 13.14
N SER A 16 0.40 14.95 12.00
CA SER A 16 0.72 16.40 11.96
C SER A 16 -0.36 17.25 12.63
N GLY A 17 -1.57 16.70 12.84
CA GLY A 17 -2.73 17.45 13.34
C GLY A 17 -3.18 18.53 12.36
N THR A 18 -4.49 18.70 12.21
CA THR A 18 -5.04 19.79 11.38
C THR A 18 -5.21 21.09 12.14
N THR A 19 -5.11 21.07 13.46
CA THR A 19 -5.50 22.19 14.35
C THR A 19 -4.55 22.34 15.56
N GLY A 20 -3.23 22.24 15.37
CA GLY A 20 -2.33 22.48 16.50
C GLY A 20 -1.17 21.48 16.60
N ASN A 21 -0.77 21.12 17.82
CA ASN A 21 0.35 20.22 18.07
C ASN A 21 0.13 18.82 17.50
N PRO A 22 1.20 18.12 17.10
CA PRO A 22 1.12 16.73 16.67
C PRO A 22 0.43 15.85 17.71
N LYS A 23 -0.42 14.93 17.26
CA LYS A 23 -1.15 13.99 18.12
C LYS A 23 -0.57 12.60 17.99
N GLY A 24 -0.28 11.96 19.12
CA GLY A 24 0.17 10.58 19.16
C GLY A 24 -1.01 9.62 19.05
N VAL A 25 -0.94 8.69 18.12
CA VAL A 25 -1.89 7.58 17.97
C VAL A 25 -1.21 6.31 18.47
N LEU A 26 -1.75 5.76 19.56
CA LEU A 26 -1.23 4.57 20.23
C LEU A 26 -1.94 3.33 19.70
N TYR A 27 -1.19 2.44 19.07
CA TYR A 27 -1.71 1.15 18.62
C TYR A 27 -1.59 0.10 19.72
N SER A 28 -2.58 -0.78 19.82
CA SER A 28 -2.49 -2.00 20.61
C SER A 28 -1.97 -3.17 19.78
N HIS A 29 -1.49 -4.22 20.44
CA HIS A 29 -1.18 -5.48 19.75
C HIS A 29 -2.41 -6.01 19.01
N ARG A 30 -3.61 -5.90 19.61
CA ARG A 30 -4.87 -6.28 18.96
C ARG A 30 -5.08 -5.53 17.63
N SER A 31 -4.99 -4.19 17.62
CA SER A 31 -5.23 -3.40 16.40
C SER A 31 -4.21 -3.72 15.31
N THR A 32 -2.95 -3.91 15.67
CA THR A 32 -1.88 -4.28 14.75
C THR A 32 -2.13 -5.65 14.11
N VAL A 33 -2.52 -6.65 14.91
CA VAL A 33 -2.80 -8.00 14.41
C VAL A 33 -4.06 -8.03 13.56
N LEU A 34 -5.15 -7.39 13.99
CA LEU A 34 -6.39 -7.31 13.19
C LEU A 34 -6.16 -6.61 11.86
N HIS A 35 -5.37 -5.52 11.86
CA HIS A 35 -4.99 -4.84 10.62
C HIS A 35 -4.17 -5.77 9.70
N ALA A 36 -3.19 -6.50 10.23
CA ALA A 36 -2.39 -7.46 9.45
C ALA A 36 -3.26 -8.56 8.83
N TYR A 37 -4.25 -9.08 9.54
CA TYR A 37 -5.25 -9.99 8.97
C TYR A 37 -6.08 -9.32 7.88
N GLY A 38 -6.55 -8.11 8.12
CA GLY A 38 -7.33 -7.33 7.14
C GLY A 38 -6.57 -7.09 5.84
N MET A 39 -5.30 -6.74 5.92
CA MET A 39 -4.40 -6.57 4.76
C MET A 39 -4.29 -7.86 3.93
N ASN A 40 -4.23 -9.02 4.58
CA ASN A 40 -4.05 -10.31 3.93
C ASN A 40 -5.35 -10.97 3.43
N LEU A 41 -6.50 -10.30 3.54
CA LEU A 41 -7.71 -10.78 2.90
C LEU A 41 -7.55 -10.80 1.38
N LYS A 42 -8.02 -11.88 0.73
CA LYS A 42 -7.91 -12.07 -0.73
C LYS A 42 -8.42 -10.87 -1.54
N VAL A 43 -9.39 -10.19 -1.01
CA VAL A 43 -10.02 -9.01 -1.62
C VAL A 43 -9.31 -7.69 -1.31
N VAL A 44 -8.18 -7.70 -0.61
CA VAL A 44 -7.40 -6.49 -0.25
C VAL A 44 -6.05 -6.54 -0.95
N VAL A 45 -5.00 -6.95 -0.26
CA VAL A 45 -3.65 -7.10 -0.82
C VAL A 45 -3.05 -8.40 -0.25
N PRO A 46 -3.51 -9.56 -0.70
CA PRO A 46 -3.02 -10.81 -0.15
C PRO A 46 -1.53 -10.98 -0.45
N TYR A 47 -0.75 -11.11 0.59
CA TYR A 47 0.66 -11.50 0.51
C TYR A 47 0.77 -13.03 0.49
N GLY A 48 1.80 -13.54 -0.16
CA GLY A 48 2.09 -14.97 -0.21
C GLY A 48 3.57 -15.26 -0.07
N VAL A 49 3.91 -16.51 0.20
CA VAL A 49 5.31 -16.97 0.38
C VAL A 49 6.22 -16.72 -0.82
N LYS A 50 5.63 -16.53 -2.01
CA LYS A 50 6.35 -16.24 -3.26
C LYS A 50 6.44 -14.75 -3.54
N ASP A 51 5.79 -13.91 -2.74
CA ASP A 51 5.84 -12.47 -2.93
C ASP A 51 7.09 -11.88 -2.28
N VAL A 52 7.54 -10.78 -2.87
CA VAL A 52 8.58 -9.90 -2.36
C VAL A 52 7.98 -8.51 -2.27
N VAL A 53 7.88 -7.97 -1.06
CA VAL A 53 7.20 -6.71 -0.79
C VAL A 53 8.20 -5.61 -0.48
N LEU A 54 8.07 -4.49 -1.18
CA LEU A 54 8.87 -3.27 -0.99
C LEU A 54 7.96 -2.12 -0.55
N PRO A 55 7.83 -1.82 0.76
CA PRO A 55 7.14 -0.63 1.22
C PRO A 55 8.01 0.61 0.98
N VAL A 56 7.61 1.48 0.05
CA VAL A 56 8.25 2.78 -0.19
C VAL A 56 7.56 3.84 0.68
N VAL A 57 7.36 3.50 1.94
CA VAL A 57 6.75 4.34 2.97
C VAL A 57 7.55 4.21 4.26
N PRO A 58 7.79 5.34 4.99
CA PRO A 58 8.63 5.32 6.19
C PRO A 58 8.05 4.47 7.32
N MET A 59 8.92 3.79 8.07
CA MET A 59 8.53 3.04 9.25
C MET A 59 7.88 3.90 10.35
N PHE A 60 8.30 5.15 10.46
CA PHE A 60 7.74 6.10 11.44
C PHE A 60 6.33 6.61 11.06
N HIS A 61 5.92 6.43 9.81
CA HIS A 61 4.58 6.80 9.35
C HIS A 61 3.70 5.56 9.25
N VAL A 62 2.86 5.40 10.25
CA VAL A 62 1.88 4.29 10.36
C VAL A 62 2.54 2.92 10.20
N ASN A 63 3.77 2.78 10.73
CA ASN A 63 4.57 1.55 10.67
C ASN A 63 4.70 1.01 9.23
N ALA A 64 5.04 1.86 8.26
CA ALA A 64 5.08 1.51 6.84
C ALA A 64 3.79 0.82 6.37
N TRP A 65 2.64 1.39 6.76
CA TRP A 65 1.29 0.89 6.47
C TRP A 65 1.03 -0.54 6.97
N GLY A 66 1.66 -0.92 8.10
CA GLY A 66 1.50 -2.23 8.71
C GLY A 66 2.17 -3.39 7.97
N THR A 67 2.88 -3.10 6.87
CA THR A 67 3.57 -4.12 6.06
C THR A 67 4.53 -5.00 6.87
N PRO A 68 5.35 -4.48 7.83
CA PRO A 68 6.25 -5.28 8.64
C PRO A 68 5.56 -6.33 9.52
N TYR A 69 4.27 -6.19 9.75
CA TYR A 69 3.48 -7.16 10.49
C TYR A 69 2.73 -8.13 9.57
N ALA A 70 2.16 -7.58 8.48
CA ALA A 70 1.35 -8.35 7.55
C ALA A 70 2.19 -9.32 6.69
N ALA A 71 3.37 -8.90 6.23
CA ALA A 71 4.20 -9.72 5.36
C ALA A 71 4.82 -10.94 6.08
N PRO A 72 5.43 -10.82 7.28
CA PRO A 72 5.92 -11.98 8.01
C PRO A 72 4.84 -13.00 8.38
N MET A 73 3.61 -12.53 8.63
CA MET A 73 2.46 -13.41 8.90
C MET A 73 2.22 -14.43 7.78
N CYS A 74 2.56 -14.07 6.54
CA CYS A 74 2.40 -14.90 5.34
C CYS A 74 3.72 -15.51 4.83
N GLY A 75 4.83 -15.35 5.56
CA GLY A 75 6.16 -15.80 5.12
C GLY A 75 6.69 -15.04 3.90
N THR A 76 6.22 -13.82 3.68
CA THR A 76 6.57 -12.98 2.54
C THR A 76 7.90 -12.27 2.79
N LYS A 77 8.79 -12.22 1.80
CA LYS A 77 10.05 -11.48 1.88
C LYS A 77 9.78 -9.98 1.92
N LEU A 78 10.42 -9.28 2.86
CA LEU A 78 10.42 -7.82 2.96
C LEU A 78 11.74 -7.25 2.45
N VAL A 79 11.65 -6.19 1.67
CA VAL A 79 12.76 -5.38 1.19
C VAL A 79 12.53 -3.94 1.59
N PHE A 80 13.55 -3.24 2.07
CA PHE A 80 13.44 -1.84 2.46
C PHE A 80 14.33 -0.96 1.59
N PRO A 81 13.83 0.18 1.07
CA PRO A 81 14.53 0.98 0.07
C PRO A 81 15.69 1.82 0.63
N GLY A 82 15.82 1.91 1.96
CA GLY A 82 16.75 2.86 2.57
C GLY A 82 16.33 4.32 2.33
N ALA A 83 17.33 5.20 2.19
CA ALA A 83 17.09 6.64 2.05
C ALA A 83 16.88 7.12 0.60
N LYS A 84 17.27 6.33 -0.39
CA LYS A 84 17.19 6.72 -1.81
C LYS A 84 15.89 6.24 -2.42
N LEU A 85 15.00 7.16 -2.72
CA LEU A 85 13.65 6.91 -3.26
C LEU A 85 13.47 7.48 -4.68
N ASP A 86 14.57 7.76 -5.37
CA ASP A 86 14.55 8.19 -6.77
C ASP A 86 14.22 7.02 -7.70
N GLY A 87 13.81 7.33 -8.95
CA GLY A 87 13.37 6.34 -9.92
C GLY A 87 14.45 5.30 -10.27
N GLU A 88 15.71 5.71 -10.34
CA GLU A 88 16.82 4.79 -10.62
C GLU A 88 17.07 3.80 -9.49
N SER A 89 17.20 4.31 -8.28
CA SER A 89 17.45 3.49 -7.08
C SER A 89 16.31 2.49 -6.85
N LEU A 90 15.05 2.93 -6.99
CA LEU A 90 13.91 2.05 -6.84
C LEU A 90 13.83 1.00 -7.96
N THR A 91 14.09 1.38 -9.22
CA THR A 91 14.10 0.43 -10.34
C THR A 91 15.16 -0.65 -10.16
N ASN A 92 16.38 -0.27 -9.78
CA ASN A 92 17.47 -1.21 -9.55
C ASN A 92 17.11 -2.16 -8.39
N LEU A 93 16.66 -1.64 -7.26
CA LEU A 93 16.26 -2.45 -6.11
C LEU A 93 15.10 -3.42 -6.44
N MET A 94 14.08 -2.94 -7.15
CA MET A 94 12.95 -3.78 -7.56
C MET A 94 13.39 -4.95 -8.43
N ASN A 95 14.32 -4.72 -9.36
CA ASN A 95 14.82 -5.74 -10.26
C ASN A 95 15.80 -6.71 -9.58
N GLU A 96 16.71 -6.22 -8.74
CA GLU A 96 17.67 -7.04 -8.00
C GLU A 96 16.97 -7.98 -7.03
N GLU A 97 16.02 -7.45 -6.25
CA GLU A 97 15.30 -8.20 -5.22
C GLU A 97 14.09 -8.97 -5.74
N LYS A 98 13.76 -8.84 -7.03
CA LYS A 98 12.58 -9.46 -7.67
C LYS A 98 11.28 -9.07 -7.00
N VAL A 99 11.12 -7.79 -6.69
CA VAL A 99 9.92 -7.25 -6.04
C VAL A 99 8.67 -7.57 -6.84
N THR A 100 7.64 -8.09 -6.16
CA THR A 100 6.35 -8.41 -6.78
C THR A 100 5.24 -7.44 -6.38
N ILE A 101 5.36 -6.83 -5.19
CA ILE A 101 4.38 -5.90 -4.64
C ILE A 101 5.12 -4.71 -4.06
N SER A 102 4.66 -3.50 -4.35
CA SER A 102 5.19 -2.31 -3.70
C SER A 102 4.07 -1.37 -3.26
N LEU A 103 4.34 -0.59 -2.21
CA LEU A 103 3.38 0.33 -1.60
C LEU A 103 4.01 1.70 -1.48
N GLY A 104 3.25 2.74 -1.82
CA GLY A 104 3.77 4.11 -1.73
C GLY A 104 2.74 5.18 -2.09
N VAL A 105 3.18 6.42 -2.01
CA VAL A 105 2.38 7.60 -2.33
C VAL A 105 2.49 7.98 -3.80
N PRO A 106 1.47 8.66 -4.39
CA PRO A 106 1.44 8.99 -5.81
C PRO A 106 2.69 9.75 -6.32
N THR A 107 3.27 10.61 -5.52
CA THR A 107 4.46 11.38 -5.92
C THR A 107 5.68 10.51 -6.21
N ILE A 108 5.90 9.48 -5.41
CA ILE A 108 6.99 8.51 -5.63
C ILE A 108 6.75 7.70 -6.91
N TRP A 109 5.52 7.27 -7.10
CA TRP A 109 5.16 6.49 -8.30
C TRP A 109 5.24 7.33 -9.58
N LEU A 110 4.94 8.62 -9.51
CA LEU A 110 5.12 9.52 -10.65
C LEU A 110 6.60 9.68 -11.02
N LEU A 111 7.48 9.83 -10.03
CA LEU A 111 8.92 9.88 -10.26
C LEU A 111 9.44 8.58 -10.86
N LEU A 112 9.00 7.44 -10.36
CA LEU A 112 9.36 6.13 -10.91
C LEU A 112 8.86 5.96 -12.35
N LEU A 113 7.59 6.29 -12.62
CA LEU A 113 7.00 6.17 -13.96
C LEU A 113 7.74 7.01 -15.00
N ASN A 114 8.05 8.26 -14.65
CA ASN A 114 8.83 9.13 -15.54
C ASN A 114 10.23 8.55 -15.80
N TYR A 115 10.93 8.11 -14.76
CA TYR A 115 12.24 7.48 -14.93
C TYR A 115 12.20 6.23 -15.83
N LEU A 116 11.20 5.37 -15.65
CA LEU A 116 11.05 4.17 -16.49
C LEU A 116 10.82 4.53 -17.95
N ARG A 117 10.01 5.55 -18.24
CA ARG A 117 9.77 6.05 -19.60
C ARG A 117 11.03 6.65 -20.22
N ASP A 118 11.73 7.49 -19.47
CA ASP A 118 12.93 8.21 -19.96
C ASP A 118 14.12 7.25 -20.17
N SER A 119 14.29 6.27 -19.29
CA SER A 119 15.41 5.32 -19.34
C SER A 119 15.15 4.09 -20.21
N GLY A 120 13.91 3.79 -20.55
CA GLY A 120 13.52 2.55 -21.21
C GLY A 120 13.65 1.30 -20.33
N LYS A 121 13.99 1.45 -19.05
CA LYS A 121 14.07 0.32 -18.09
C LYS A 121 12.68 -0.22 -17.77
N LYS A 122 12.65 -1.46 -17.26
CA LYS A 122 11.41 -2.16 -16.89
C LYS A 122 11.47 -2.70 -15.46
N ILE A 123 10.31 -3.03 -14.93
CA ILE A 123 10.09 -3.64 -13.61
C ILE A 123 9.24 -4.92 -13.76
N ASP A 124 9.71 -5.86 -14.57
CA ASP A 124 8.95 -7.02 -15.05
C ASP A 124 8.42 -7.94 -13.94
N THR A 125 9.01 -7.92 -12.77
CA THR A 125 8.57 -8.74 -11.63
C THR A 125 7.46 -8.09 -10.81
N VAL A 126 7.29 -6.78 -10.90
CA VAL A 126 6.26 -6.04 -10.14
C VAL A 126 4.89 -6.33 -10.73
N LYS A 127 4.03 -6.90 -9.92
CA LYS A 127 2.67 -7.28 -10.30
C LYS A 127 1.61 -6.33 -9.76
N ARG A 128 1.86 -5.75 -8.59
CA ARG A 128 0.90 -4.88 -7.89
C ARG A 128 1.58 -3.68 -7.27
N LEU A 129 0.98 -2.50 -7.47
CA LEU A 129 1.34 -1.25 -6.82
C LEU A 129 0.17 -0.76 -6.00
N ILE A 130 0.35 -0.64 -4.69
CA ILE A 130 -0.66 -0.08 -3.79
C ILE A 130 -0.36 1.40 -3.62
N ILE A 131 -1.33 2.23 -3.97
CA ILE A 131 -1.22 3.67 -3.94
C ILE A 131 -2.23 4.24 -2.94
N GLY A 132 -1.73 5.05 -2.02
CA GLY A 132 -2.56 5.70 -1.00
C GLY A 132 -1.90 6.96 -0.45
N GLY A 133 -2.47 7.50 0.63
CA GLY A 133 -1.98 8.73 1.28
C GLY A 133 -2.47 10.02 0.63
N SER A 134 -2.83 10.00 -0.64
CA SER A 134 -3.53 11.08 -1.36
C SER A 134 -4.27 10.52 -2.57
N SER A 135 -5.02 11.37 -3.26
CA SER A 135 -5.72 11.00 -4.50
C SER A 135 -4.71 10.55 -5.57
N CYS A 136 -4.99 9.43 -6.22
CA CYS A 136 -4.16 8.87 -7.28
C CYS A 136 -4.61 9.41 -8.65
N PRO A 137 -3.73 10.07 -9.42
CA PRO A 137 -4.04 10.52 -10.76
C PRO A 137 -4.28 9.33 -11.71
N ARG A 138 -5.21 9.48 -12.65
CA ARG A 138 -5.52 8.48 -13.67
C ARG A 138 -4.27 8.06 -14.47
N THR A 139 -3.37 8.98 -14.73
CA THR A 139 -2.12 8.72 -15.47
C THR A 139 -1.22 7.66 -14.82
N LEU A 140 -1.29 7.47 -13.49
CA LEU A 140 -0.54 6.40 -12.81
C LEU A 140 -1.17 5.03 -13.07
N PHE A 141 -2.49 4.93 -13.08
CA PHE A 141 -3.17 3.69 -13.43
C PHE A 141 -2.84 3.28 -14.86
N GLU A 142 -3.07 4.19 -15.82
CA GLU A 142 -2.79 3.94 -17.24
C GLU A 142 -1.32 3.61 -17.49
N GLY A 143 -0.40 4.38 -16.90
CA GLY A 143 1.02 4.16 -17.08
C GLY A 143 1.50 2.81 -16.56
N PHE A 144 1.23 2.48 -15.31
CA PHE A 144 1.73 1.23 -14.75
C PHE A 144 1.01 -0.01 -15.30
N GLU A 145 -0.29 0.05 -15.54
CA GLU A 145 -1.03 -1.11 -16.05
C GLU A 145 -0.81 -1.31 -17.56
N ASP A 146 -0.84 -0.24 -18.37
CA ASP A 146 -0.74 -0.38 -19.81
C ASP A 146 0.68 -0.55 -20.34
N GLU A 147 1.66 0.12 -19.70
CA GLU A 147 3.04 0.12 -20.17
C GLU A 147 3.92 -0.92 -19.45
N PHE A 148 3.61 -1.24 -18.18
CA PHE A 148 4.44 -2.11 -17.34
C PHE A 148 3.72 -3.36 -16.84
N GLY A 149 2.41 -3.50 -17.07
CA GLY A 149 1.62 -4.67 -16.66
C GLY A 149 1.46 -4.84 -15.14
N ALA A 150 1.72 -3.78 -14.37
CA ALA A 150 1.60 -3.77 -12.91
C ALA A 150 0.22 -3.24 -12.50
N GLU A 151 -0.62 -4.08 -11.91
CA GLU A 151 -1.93 -3.69 -11.40
C GLU A 151 -1.81 -2.59 -10.34
N VAL A 152 -2.58 -1.51 -10.49
CA VAL A 152 -2.64 -0.41 -9.51
C VAL A 152 -3.86 -0.58 -8.62
N ILE A 153 -3.64 -0.61 -7.31
CA ILE A 153 -4.69 -0.72 -6.28
C ILE A 153 -4.73 0.59 -5.51
N HIS A 154 -5.86 1.30 -5.57
CA HIS A 154 -6.05 2.55 -4.84
C HIS A 154 -6.62 2.27 -3.46
N ALA A 155 -6.00 2.85 -2.43
CA ALA A 155 -6.39 2.66 -1.05
C ALA A 155 -6.45 3.99 -0.29
N TRP A 156 -7.25 4.02 0.75
CA TRP A 156 -7.32 5.12 1.70
C TRP A 156 -7.18 4.61 3.13
N GLY A 157 -6.54 5.41 3.96
CA GLY A 157 -6.39 5.13 5.37
C GLY A 157 -6.05 6.36 6.17
N MET A 158 -6.04 6.20 7.47
CA MET A 158 -5.67 7.21 8.46
C MET A 158 -4.79 6.59 9.52
N THR A 159 -3.96 7.40 10.17
CA THR A 159 -3.13 6.93 11.28
C THR A 159 -3.99 6.27 12.36
N GLU A 160 -5.16 6.83 12.64
CA GLU A 160 -6.13 6.33 13.63
C GLU A 160 -6.82 5.02 13.24
N MET A 161 -6.63 4.53 12.03
CA MET A 161 -7.25 3.29 11.50
C MET A 161 -6.24 2.13 11.36
N SER A 162 -4.99 2.29 11.75
CA SER A 162 -3.90 1.27 11.78
C SER A 162 -3.24 0.83 10.46
N PRO A 163 -3.26 1.47 9.28
CA PRO A 163 -4.01 2.64 8.83
C PRO A 163 -5.19 2.33 7.90
N LEU A 164 -5.28 1.12 7.30
CA LEU A 164 -6.11 0.83 6.13
C LEU A 164 -7.61 0.94 6.44
N GLY A 165 -8.30 1.84 5.75
CA GLY A 165 -9.74 2.04 5.87
C GLY A 165 -10.52 1.50 4.69
N THR A 166 -10.11 1.86 3.46
CA THR A 166 -10.78 1.42 2.24
C THR A 166 -9.78 0.95 1.18
N VAL A 167 -10.23 0.06 0.32
CA VAL A 167 -9.49 -0.41 -0.85
C VAL A 167 -10.41 -0.46 -2.05
N ASN A 168 -9.94 0.01 -3.18
CA ASN A 168 -10.65 -0.15 -4.44
C ASN A 168 -10.51 -1.59 -4.92
N MET A 169 -11.62 -2.27 -4.93
CA MET A 169 -11.75 -3.65 -5.38
C MET A 169 -12.86 -3.76 -6.40
N PRO A 170 -12.69 -4.60 -7.44
CA PRO A 170 -13.74 -4.84 -8.41
C PRO A 170 -15.05 -5.26 -7.72
N SER A 171 -16.16 -4.72 -8.18
CA SER A 171 -17.50 -5.11 -7.72
C SER A 171 -18.03 -6.23 -8.60
N LEU A 172 -18.57 -7.29 -7.99
CA LEU A 172 -19.27 -8.32 -8.74
C LEU A 172 -20.44 -7.71 -9.53
N GLY A 173 -20.55 -8.08 -10.80
CA GLY A 173 -21.62 -7.61 -11.68
C GLY A 173 -21.45 -6.19 -12.25
N GLN A 174 -20.28 -5.58 -12.06
CA GLN A 174 -19.96 -4.27 -12.64
C GLN A 174 -18.74 -4.37 -13.56
N GLU A 175 -18.78 -5.27 -14.51
CA GLU A 175 -17.72 -5.39 -15.50
C GLU A 175 -17.69 -4.13 -16.39
N PRO A 176 -16.51 -3.48 -16.53
CA PRO A 176 -16.39 -2.27 -17.34
C PRO A 176 -16.56 -2.62 -18.83
N LYS A 177 -17.34 -1.82 -19.54
CA LYS A 177 -17.61 -2.01 -20.98
C LYS A 177 -16.45 -1.61 -21.88
N ASN A 178 -15.56 -0.78 -21.38
CA ASN A 178 -14.42 -0.26 -22.12
C ASN A 178 -13.32 0.23 -21.17
N ARG A 179 -12.16 0.59 -21.76
CA ARG A 179 -10.96 1.04 -21.01
C ARG A 179 -11.21 2.29 -20.18
N LYS A 180 -12.03 3.21 -20.68
CA LYS A 180 -12.36 4.44 -19.94
C LYS A 180 -13.13 4.09 -18.66
N GLU A 181 -14.17 3.29 -18.77
CA GLU A 181 -15.00 2.87 -17.64
C GLU A 181 -14.19 2.04 -16.63
N TYR A 182 -13.27 1.19 -17.10
CA TYR A 182 -12.36 0.45 -16.26
C TYR A 182 -11.56 1.37 -15.33
N TYR A 183 -10.93 2.41 -15.88
CA TYR A 183 -10.18 3.34 -15.04
C TYR A 183 -11.08 4.25 -14.21
N ASP A 184 -12.25 4.65 -14.71
CA ASP A 184 -13.21 5.42 -13.92
C ASP A 184 -13.65 4.65 -12.65
N GLN A 185 -13.77 3.32 -12.73
CA GLN A 185 -14.05 2.47 -11.58
C GLN A 185 -12.85 2.31 -10.63
N LYS A 186 -11.61 2.50 -11.09
CA LYS A 186 -10.40 2.40 -10.27
C LYS A 186 -10.02 3.69 -9.55
N LEU A 187 -10.49 4.85 -10.01
CA LEU A 187 -10.19 6.15 -9.41
C LEU A 187 -10.67 6.32 -7.96
N PRO A 188 -11.87 5.87 -7.56
CA PRO A 188 -12.29 5.95 -6.16
C PRO A 188 -11.38 5.12 -5.25
N GLN A 189 -11.30 5.52 -3.98
CA GLN A 189 -10.52 4.79 -2.96
C GLN A 189 -11.26 3.54 -2.42
N GLY A 190 -12.37 3.18 -3.04
CA GLY A 190 -13.04 1.92 -2.86
C GLY A 190 -13.95 1.83 -1.63
N ARG A 191 -14.03 0.64 -1.05
CA ARG A 191 -14.93 0.28 0.03
C ARG A 191 -14.18 -0.07 1.29
N THR A 192 -14.88 0.04 2.43
CA THR A 192 -14.34 -0.40 3.73
C THR A 192 -13.96 -1.87 3.71
N ILE A 193 -12.82 -2.17 4.32
CA ILE A 193 -12.43 -3.56 4.56
C ILE A 193 -13.24 -4.15 5.70
N PHE A 194 -13.27 -5.49 5.79
CA PHE A 194 -13.96 -6.18 6.87
C PHE A 194 -13.47 -5.71 8.26
N GLY A 195 -14.41 -5.48 9.16
CA GLY A 195 -14.13 -5.03 10.53
C GLY A 195 -14.12 -3.51 10.72
N HIS A 196 -14.25 -2.72 9.66
CA HIS A 196 -14.36 -1.26 9.74
C HIS A 196 -15.79 -0.79 9.51
N GLN A 197 -16.20 0.20 10.29
CA GLN A 197 -17.47 0.90 10.08
C GLN A 197 -17.17 2.31 9.57
N MET A 198 -17.86 2.71 8.51
CA MET A 198 -17.79 4.05 7.96
C MET A 198 -19.21 4.65 7.97
N LYS A 199 -19.31 5.87 8.48
CA LYS A 199 -20.52 6.69 8.39
C LYS A 199 -20.19 7.89 7.50
N LEU A 200 -21.00 8.09 6.47
CA LEU A 200 -20.99 9.27 5.60
C LEU A 200 -21.89 10.35 6.17
#